data_ceff4fadca6381a5d6bee2448b069e1b
#
_entry.id   ceff4fadca6381a5d6bee2448b069e1b
#
_cell.length_a   1.000
_cell.length_b   1.000
_cell.length_c   1.000
_cell.angle_alpha   90.00
_cell.angle_beta   90.00
_cell.angle_gamma   90.00
#
_symmetry.space_group_name_H-M   'P 1'
#
loop_
_entity.id
_entity.type
_entity.pdbx_description
1 polymer ?
#
loop_
_entity_poly.entity_id
_entity_poly.type
_entity_poly.pdbx_seq_one_letter_code
_entity_poly.pdbx_strand_id
1 'polypeptide(L)'
;MNKAKRVACFFTAGYTELNAMKSFMRKINGWIEYVQLCPIGPRKSKRAIQTRHIAQIAKEQNGMTGEKLIDFAADFIGKRRFEEEGYEAILIEDDKDGRFLSVQENGTAIIDENEWYSFKNRVMERLNKIRPGIPIVFFYAAPEIEAWFLADWKNGFGNAYKGVYTVPQNEYLAEKYARVD
;
A
#
# COMPACT_ATOMS: atom_id res chain seq x y z
N MET A 1 -26.48 -11.82 -10.68
CA MET A 1 -25.42 -10.80 -10.52
C MET A 1 -24.15 -11.51 -10.10
N ASN A 2 -23.07 -11.40 -10.87
CA ASN A 2 -21.77 -11.95 -10.45
C ASN A 2 -21.31 -11.21 -9.20
N LYS A 3 -21.00 -11.94 -8.14
CA LYS A 3 -20.44 -11.39 -6.91
C LYS A 3 -19.06 -10.79 -7.25
N ALA A 4 -18.79 -9.58 -6.77
CA ALA A 4 -17.48 -8.96 -6.95
C ALA A 4 -16.41 -9.84 -6.27
N LYS A 5 -15.28 -10.06 -6.96
CA LYS A 5 -14.14 -10.78 -6.37
C LYS A 5 -13.57 -9.98 -5.23
N ARG A 6 -13.32 -10.62 -4.08
CA ARG A 6 -12.76 -9.98 -2.90
C ARG A 6 -11.27 -10.23 -2.80
N VAL A 7 -10.51 -9.15 -2.62
CA VAL A 7 -9.04 -9.19 -2.50
C VAL A 7 -8.64 -8.67 -1.12
N ALA A 8 -7.90 -9.49 -0.37
CA ALA A 8 -7.30 -9.09 0.90
C ALA A 8 -6.07 -8.23 0.63
N CYS A 9 -6.05 -6.99 1.13
CA CYS A 9 -5.00 -6.03 0.85
C CYS A 9 -4.21 -5.69 2.11
N PHE A 10 -2.90 -5.80 2.01
CA PHE A 10 -1.94 -5.44 3.05
C PHE A 10 -0.96 -4.44 2.46
N PHE A 11 -0.94 -3.24 2.98
CA PHE A 11 -0.06 -2.15 2.54
C PHE A 11 0.83 -1.71 3.68
N THR A 12 1.96 -1.11 3.37
CA THR A 12 2.81 -0.44 4.36
C THR A 12 1.97 0.46 5.26
N ALA A 13 2.26 0.48 6.56
CA ALA A 13 1.44 1.20 7.52
C ALA A 13 1.79 2.69 7.57
N GLY A 14 1.64 3.36 6.44
CA GLY A 14 1.75 4.80 6.25
C GLY A 14 0.39 5.51 6.23
N TYR A 15 0.40 6.84 6.36
CA TYR A 15 -0.81 7.65 6.27
C TYR A 15 -1.38 7.72 4.86
N THR A 16 -0.51 7.68 3.86
CA THR A 16 -0.89 7.66 2.46
C THR A 16 -1.64 6.38 2.13
N GLU A 17 -1.12 5.23 2.55
CA GLU A 17 -1.73 3.92 2.34
C GLU A 17 -3.07 3.83 3.07
N LEU A 18 -3.15 4.33 4.32
CA LEU A 18 -4.39 4.35 5.07
C LEU A 18 -5.52 5.11 4.35
N ASN A 19 -5.19 6.24 3.74
CA ASN A 19 -6.18 7.17 3.22
C ASN A 19 -6.41 7.04 1.72
N ALA A 20 -5.40 6.68 0.92
CA ALA A 20 -5.44 6.77 -0.53
C ALA A 20 -5.51 5.41 -1.25
N MET A 21 -4.86 4.36 -0.72
CA MET A 21 -4.70 3.09 -1.45
C MET A 21 -6.03 2.45 -1.87
N LYS A 22 -7.01 2.42 -0.99
CA LYS A 22 -8.33 1.86 -1.35
C LYS A 22 -8.99 2.59 -2.52
N SER A 23 -8.87 3.92 -2.57
CA SER A 23 -9.42 4.73 -3.65
C SER A 23 -8.61 4.56 -4.93
N PHE A 24 -7.31 4.46 -4.82
CA PHE A 24 -6.39 4.19 -5.93
C PHE A 24 -6.69 2.84 -6.58
N MET A 25 -6.76 1.77 -5.79
CA MET A 25 -7.06 0.43 -6.30
C MET A 25 -8.42 0.35 -7.01
N ARG A 26 -9.43 1.05 -6.51
CA ARG A 26 -10.74 1.14 -7.17
C ARG A 26 -10.70 1.83 -8.52
N LYS A 27 -9.79 2.79 -8.72
CA LYS A 27 -9.59 3.43 -10.03
C LYS A 27 -8.95 2.48 -11.03
N ILE A 28 -8.06 1.60 -10.57
CA ILE A 28 -7.43 0.58 -11.42
C ILE A 28 -8.49 -0.44 -11.89
N ASN A 29 -9.30 -0.94 -10.96
CA ASN A 29 -10.37 -1.89 -11.29
C ASN A 29 -11.54 -1.78 -10.32
N GLY A 30 -12.61 -1.12 -10.74
CA GLY A 30 -13.81 -0.91 -9.93
C GLY A 30 -14.68 -2.16 -9.71
N TRP A 31 -14.41 -3.26 -10.43
CA TRP A 31 -15.16 -4.52 -10.32
C TRP A 31 -14.63 -5.44 -9.21
N ILE A 32 -13.51 -5.07 -8.58
CA ILE A 32 -12.89 -5.81 -7.49
C ILE A 32 -13.20 -5.12 -6.17
N GLU A 33 -13.59 -5.92 -5.18
CA GLU A 33 -13.71 -5.45 -3.79
C GLU A 33 -12.35 -5.55 -3.09
N TYR A 34 -11.63 -4.45 -3.03
CA TYR A 34 -10.36 -4.36 -2.29
C TYR A 34 -10.65 -4.12 -0.80
N VAL A 35 -10.35 -5.11 0.02
CA VAL A 35 -10.53 -5.04 1.48
C VAL A 35 -9.19 -4.76 2.13
N GLN A 36 -8.98 -3.52 2.53
CA GLN A 36 -7.74 -3.11 3.20
C GLN A 36 -7.72 -3.62 4.64
N LEU A 37 -6.75 -4.46 4.95
CA LEU A 37 -6.55 -5.10 6.24
C LEU A 37 -5.37 -4.50 7.01
N CYS A 38 -4.44 -3.90 6.29
CA CYS A 38 -3.33 -3.08 6.79
C CYS A 38 -3.03 -1.97 5.77
N PRO A 39 -2.81 -0.71 6.21
CA PRO A 39 -3.16 -0.20 7.54
C PRO A 39 -4.66 0.02 7.71
N ILE A 40 -5.13 -0.05 8.93
CA ILE A 40 -6.50 0.32 9.29
C ILE A 40 -6.48 1.45 10.34
N GLY A 41 -7.55 2.24 10.35
CA GLY A 41 -7.75 3.24 11.41
C GLY A 41 -8.01 2.58 12.77
N PRO A 42 -7.79 3.31 13.87
CA PRO A 42 -8.07 2.79 15.20
C PRO A 42 -9.56 2.45 15.33
N ARG A 43 -9.87 1.38 16.04
CA ARG A 43 -11.25 1.03 16.35
C ARG A 43 -11.89 2.19 17.12
N LYS A 44 -12.94 2.79 16.56
CA LYS A 44 -13.68 3.87 17.24
C LYS A 44 -14.23 3.33 18.55
N SER A 45 -13.77 3.85 19.67
CA SER A 45 -14.49 3.66 20.92
C SER A 45 -15.80 4.44 20.79
N LYS A 46 -16.90 3.92 21.36
CA LYS A 46 -18.21 4.58 21.33
C LYS A 46 -18.22 5.98 21.98
N ARG A 47 -17.10 6.40 22.59
CA ARG A 47 -16.91 7.69 23.28
C ARG A 47 -15.91 8.63 22.60
N ALA A 48 -15.36 8.29 21.45
CA ALA A 48 -14.44 9.18 20.76
C ALA A 48 -15.20 10.38 20.19
N ILE A 49 -15.06 11.53 20.84
CA ILE A 49 -15.41 12.84 20.30
C ILE A 49 -14.68 12.99 18.97
N GLN A 50 -15.42 13.35 17.92
CA GLN A 50 -14.86 13.63 16.60
C GLN A 50 -13.96 14.85 16.68
N THR A 51 -12.71 14.68 17.06
CA THR A 51 -11.70 15.68 16.78
C THR A 51 -11.32 15.54 15.31
N ARG A 52 -11.21 16.64 14.58
CA ARG A 52 -10.78 16.73 13.17
C ARG A 52 -9.28 16.44 13.06
N HIS A 53 -8.82 15.30 13.58
CA HIS A 53 -7.42 14.93 13.50
C HIS A 53 -7.20 13.97 12.33
N ILE A 54 -6.04 14.09 11.69
CA ILE A 54 -5.47 13.18 10.72
C ILE A 54 -5.81 11.75 11.15
N ALA A 55 -6.38 10.97 10.24
CA ALA A 55 -6.74 9.59 10.52
C ALA A 55 -5.48 8.85 11.02
N GLN A 56 -5.54 8.39 12.26
CA GLN A 56 -4.42 7.68 12.87
C GLN A 56 -4.47 6.21 12.48
N ILE A 57 -3.29 5.61 12.32
CA ILE A 57 -3.16 4.18 12.13
C ILE A 57 -3.39 3.48 13.49
N ALA A 58 -4.04 2.32 13.47
CA ALA A 58 -4.20 1.48 14.65
C ALA A 58 -2.82 1.17 15.26
N LYS A 59 -2.71 1.30 16.59
CA LYS A 59 -1.42 1.23 17.30
C LYS A 59 -0.63 -0.03 16.99
N GLU A 60 -1.33 -1.16 16.87
CA GLU A 60 -0.76 -2.47 16.56
C GLU A 60 -0.19 -2.58 15.14
N GLN A 61 -0.57 -1.67 14.25
CA GLN A 61 -0.11 -1.65 12.85
C GLN A 61 0.84 -0.48 12.55
N ASN A 62 1.05 0.42 13.50
CA ASN A 62 1.88 1.60 13.26
C ASN A 62 3.32 1.22 12.92
N GLY A 63 3.85 1.75 11.81
CA GLY A 63 5.20 1.44 11.32
C GLY A 63 5.39 0.00 10.84
N MET A 64 4.30 -0.65 10.42
CA MET A 64 4.35 -2.01 9.88
C MET A 64 4.79 -1.98 8.42
N THR A 65 5.98 -2.49 8.17
CA THR A 65 6.63 -2.57 6.86
C THR A 65 7.56 -3.80 6.81
N GLY A 66 7.98 -4.24 5.66
CA GLY A 66 8.91 -5.37 5.48
C GLY A 66 8.44 -6.66 6.12
N GLU A 67 9.35 -7.33 6.83
CA GLU A 67 9.05 -8.62 7.46
C GLU A 67 7.86 -8.53 8.44
N LYS A 68 7.68 -7.41 9.15
CA LYS A 68 6.54 -7.23 10.05
C LYS A 68 5.20 -7.23 9.31
N LEU A 69 5.15 -6.58 8.14
CA LEU A 69 3.97 -6.58 7.27
C LEU A 69 3.67 -7.99 6.76
N ILE A 70 4.71 -8.71 6.35
CA ILE A 70 4.60 -10.09 5.87
C ILE A 70 4.15 -11.04 6.99
N ASP A 71 4.70 -10.89 8.20
CA ASP A 71 4.29 -11.67 9.37
C ASP A 71 2.81 -11.44 9.70
N PHE A 72 2.37 -10.19 9.69
CA PHE A 72 0.98 -9.83 9.91
C PHE A 72 0.06 -10.43 8.84
N ALA A 73 0.44 -10.32 7.55
CA ALA A 73 -0.31 -10.92 6.46
C ALA A 73 -0.37 -12.44 6.59
N ALA A 74 0.76 -13.09 6.85
CA ALA A 74 0.85 -14.55 7.04
C ALA A 74 -0.04 -15.05 8.19
N ASP A 75 0.00 -14.35 9.34
CA ASP A 75 -0.86 -14.67 10.49
C ASP A 75 -2.34 -14.51 10.15
N PHE A 76 -2.73 -13.44 9.44
CA PHE A 76 -4.12 -13.22 9.06
C PHE A 76 -4.63 -14.27 8.07
N ILE A 77 -3.87 -14.57 7.00
CA ILE A 77 -4.28 -15.51 5.97
C ILE A 77 -4.28 -16.96 6.48
N GLY A 78 -3.51 -17.28 7.53
CA GLY A 78 -3.52 -18.57 8.21
C GLY A 78 -4.77 -18.82 9.05
N LYS A 79 -5.53 -17.79 9.39
CA LYS A 79 -6.72 -17.91 10.23
C LYS A 79 -7.94 -18.41 9.44
N ARG A 80 -8.81 -19.17 10.13
CA ARG A 80 -10.11 -19.61 9.58
C ARG A 80 -10.97 -18.46 9.06
N ARG A 81 -10.89 -17.31 9.70
CA ARG A 81 -11.59 -16.10 9.28
C ARG A 81 -11.29 -15.69 7.84
N PHE A 82 -10.07 -15.92 7.34
CA PHE A 82 -9.72 -15.62 5.95
C PHE A 82 -10.62 -16.38 4.95
N GLU A 83 -10.89 -17.66 5.23
CA GLU A 83 -11.80 -18.48 4.40
C GLU A 83 -13.24 -18.04 4.54
N GLU A 84 -13.69 -17.80 5.77
CA GLU A 84 -15.05 -17.39 6.08
C GLU A 84 -15.43 -16.06 5.41
N GLU A 85 -14.49 -15.13 5.29
CA GLU A 85 -14.69 -13.84 4.60
C GLU A 85 -14.65 -13.97 3.08
N GLY A 86 -14.24 -15.11 2.52
CA GLY A 86 -14.31 -15.43 1.10
C GLY A 86 -13.37 -14.61 0.22
N TYR A 87 -12.13 -14.38 0.67
CA TYR A 87 -11.10 -13.76 -0.15
C TYR A 87 -10.63 -14.71 -1.26
N GLU A 88 -10.52 -14.18 -2.48
CA GLU A 88 -10.13 -14.93 -3.68
C GLU A 88 -8.70 -14.61 -4.13
N ALA A 89 -8.08 -13.55 -3.59
CA ALA A 89 -6.71 -13.17 -3.88
C ALA A 89 -6.11 -12.35 -2.73
N ILE A 90 -4.80 -12.25 -2.72
CA ILE A 90 -4.00 -11.47 -1.76
C ILE A 90 -3.19 -10.44 -2.54
N LEU A 91 -3.23 -9.20 -2.09
CA LEU A 91 -2.43 -8.10 -2.60
C LEU A 91 -1.59 -7.53 -1.46
N ILE A 92 -0.28 -7.49 -1.65
CA ILE A 92 0.66 -6.91 -0.69
C ILE A 92 1.46 -5.83 -1.41
N GLU A 93 1.49 -4.66 -0.84
CA GLU A 93 2.35 -3.56 -1.22
C GLU A 93 3.24 -3.21 -0.04
N ASP A 94 4.52 -3.04 -0.29
CA ASP A 94 5.51 -2.71 0.71
C ASP A 94 6.40 -1.58 0.21
N ASP A 95 6.64 -0.58 1.06
CA ASP A 95 7.55 0.50 0.74
C ASP A 95 9.00 0.04 0.81
N LYS A 96 9.78 0.58 -0.09
CA LYS A 96 11.21 0.29 -0.13
C LYS A 96 11.96 0.79 1.10
N ASP A 97 11.61 1.96 1.62
CA ASP A 97 12.17 2.59 2.84
C ASP A 97 13.70 2.49 2.95
N GLY A 98 14.42 2.70 1.84
CA GLY A 98 15.88 2.55 1.81
C GLY A 98 16.41 1.12 1.83
N ARG A 99 15.53 0.11 1.86
CA ARG A 99 15.91 -1.31 1.72
C ARG A 99 16.27 -1.64 0.27
N PHE A 100 17.00 -2.73 0.08
CA PHE A 100 17.44 -3.20 -1.24
C PHE A 100 18.24 -2.14 -2.00
N LEU A 101 19.03 -1.34 -1.28
CA LEU A 101 19.93 -0.35 -1.84
C LEU A 101 21.37 -0.79 -1.68
N SER A 102 22.11 -0.82 -2.79
CA SER A 102 23.55 -0.84 -2.78
C SER A 102 24.08 0.56 -3.15
N VAL A 103 25.16 0.97 -2.51
CA VAL A 103 25.82 2.24 -2.79
C VAL A 103 27.04 1.96 -3.65
N GLN A 104 27.08 2.53 -4.86
CA GLN A 104 28.23 2.44 -5.75
C GLN A 104 29.41 3.28 -5.22
N GLU A 105 30.61 3.03 -5.73
CA GLU A 105 31.83 3.77 -5.36
C GLU A 105 31.71 5.28 -5.55
N ASN A 106 30.90 5.73 -6.51
CA ASN A 106 30.61 7.14 -6.78
C ASN A 106 29.56 7.75 -5.81
N GLY A 107 29.10 7.00 -4.83
CA GLY A 107 28.06 7.42 -3.87
C GLY A 107 26.61 7.31 -4.39
N THR A 108 26.40 6.83 -5.62
CA THR A 108 25.06 6.65 -6.17
C THR A 108 24.40 5.41 -5.57
N ALA A 109 23.20 5.59 -4.99
CA ALA A 109 22.39 4.47 -4.52
C ALA A 109 21.64 3.83 -5.70
N ILE A 110 21.78 2.53 -5.86
CA ILE A 110 21.07 1.73 -6.86
C ILE A 110 20.24 0.65 -6.16
N ILE A 111 19.19 0.18 -6.83
CA ILE A 111 18.39 -0.94 -6.31
C ILE A 111 19.19 -2.24 -6.48
N ASP A 112 19.34 -2.98 -5.40
CA ASP A 112 19.79 -4.36 -5.46
C ASP A 112 18.61 -5.27 -5.81
N GLU A 113 18.44 -5.49 -7.11
CA GLU A 113 17.35 -6.32 -7.62
C GLU A 113 17.45 -7.77 -7.15
N ASN A 114 18.67 -8.29 -6.96
CA ASN A 114 18.87 -9.67 -6.51
C ASN A 114 18.37 -9.83 -5.06
N GLU A 115 18.67 -8.88 -4.20
CA GLU A 115 18.18 -8.88 -2.82
C GLU A 115 16.65 -8.77 -2.80
N TRP A 116 16.08 -7.88 -3.61
CA TRP A 116 14.64 -7.76 -3.77
C TRP A 116 13.98 -9.06 -4.25
N TYR A 117 14.49 -9.66 -5.33
CA TYR A 117 13.93 -10.91 -5.85
C TYR A 117 14.06 -12.05 -4.84
N SER A 118 15.16 -12.13 -4.13
CA SER A 118 15.36 -13.11 -3.06
C SER A 118 14.32 -12.94 -1.95
N PHE A 119 14.10 -11.72 -1.49
CA PHE A 119 13.07 -11.40 -0.51
C PHE A 119 11.68 -11.77 -1.02
N LYS A 120 11.32 -11.31 -2.21
CA LYS A 120 10.04 -11.60 -2.86
C LYS A 120 9.76 -13.10 -2.95
N ASN A 121 10.74 -13.88 -3.38
CA ASN A 121 10.60 -15.32 -3.53
C ASN A 121 10.34 -16.00 -2.18
N ARG A 122 11.07 -15.62 -1.13
CA ARG A 122 10.82 -16.13 0.23
C ARG A 122 9.39 -15.82 0.71
N VAL A 123 8.94 -14.59 0.49
CA VAL A 123 7.58 -14.16 0.85
C VAL A 123 6.55 -14.99 0.10
N MET A 124 6.67 -15.11 -1.22
CA MET A 124 5.75 -15.85 -2.07
C MET A 124 5.70 -17.33 -1.68
N GLU A 125 6.85 -17.95 -1.42
CA GLU A 125 6.94 -19.33 -0.98
C GLU A 125 6.25 -19.54 0.38
N ARG A 126 6.51 -18.66 1.34
CA ARG A 126 5.89 -18.70 2.66
C ARG A 126 4.37 -18.59 2.60
N LEU A 127 3.85 -17.61 1.86
CA LEU A 127 2.42 -17.39 1.75
C LEU A 127 1.71 -18.50 0.99
N ASN A 128 2.34 -19.03 -0.07
CA ASN A 128 1.81 -20.18 -0.83
C ASN A 128 1.76 -21.46 0.02
N LYS A 129 2.68 -21.65 0.98
CA LYS A 129 2.60 -22.77 1.92
C LYS A 129 1.40 -22.66 2.86
N ILE A 130 1.04 -21.43 3.26
CA ILE A 130 -0.12 -21.20 4.16
C ILE A 130 -1.44 -21.35 3.40
N ARG A 131 -1.52 -20.81 2.19
CA ARG A 131 -2.72 -20.86 1.32
C ARG A 131 -2.37 -21.26 -0.10
N PRO A 132 -2.22 -22.55 -0.36
CA PRO A 132 -1.95 -23.04 -1.71
C PRO A 132 -3.08 -22.66 -2.68
N GLY A 133 -2.70 -22.22 -3.88
CA GLY A 133 -3.64 -21.96 -4.97
C GLY A 133 -4.36 -20.61 -4.93
N ILE A 134 -4.20 -19.79 -3.89
CA ILE A 134 -4.71 -18.42 -3.90
C ILE A 134 -3.74 -17.52 -4.67
N PRO A 135 -4.21 -16.74 -5.65
CA PRO A 135 -3.38 -15.73 -6.32
C PRO A 135 -2.81 -14.71 -5.34
N ILE A 136 -1.50 -14.50 -5.40
CA ILE A 136 -0.79 -13.53 -4.56
C ILE A 136 -0.07 -12.56 -5.49
N VAL A 137 -0.31 -11.27 -5.29
CA VAL A 137 0.45 -10.18 -5.91
C VAL A 137 1.23 -9.49 -4.82
N PHE A 138 2.55 -9.48 -4.98
CA PHE A 138 3.46 -8.78 -4.09
C PHE A 138 4.33 -7.82 -4.91
N PHE A 139 4.31 -6.54 -4.56
CA PHE A 139 5.11 -5.50 -5.17
C PHE A 139 5.60 -4.53 -4.10
N TYR A 140 6.57 -3.70 -4.46
CA TYR A 140 7.04 -2.61 -3.61
C TYR A 140 6.97 -1.27 -4.36
N ALA A 141 6.74 -0.22 -3.62
CA ALA A 141 6.82 1.13 -4.13
C ALA A 141 8.28 1.59 -4.15
N ALA A 142 8.74 2.08 -5.31
CA ALA A 142 10.08 2.60 -5.48
C ALA A 142 10.04 3.92 -6.28
N PRO A 143 10.57 5.01 -5.74
CA PRO A 143 11.18 5.12 -4.40
C PRO A 143 10.17 5.02 -3.27
N GLU A 144 8.98 5.57 -3.41
CA GLU A 144 7.89 5.57 -2.44
C GLU A 144 6.55 5.65 -3.18
N ILE A 145 5.47 5.24 -2.53
CA ILE A 145 4.12 5.25 -3.14
C ILE A 145 3.68 6.67 -3.51
N GLU A 146 4.11 7.67 -2.76
CA GLU A 146 3.84 9.07 -3.05
C GLU A 146 4.37 9.52 -4.41
N ALA A 147 5.50 8.97 -4.84
CA ALA A 147 6.07 9.26 -6.15
C ALA A 147 5.15 8.79 -7.29
N TRP A 148 4.47 7.66 -7.12
CA TRP A 148 3.50 7.15 -8.10
C TRP A 148 2.29 8.07 -8.21
N PHE A 149 1.84 8.61 -7.09
CA PHE A 149 0.74 9.56 -7.08
C PHE A 149 1.12 10.90 -7.70
N LEU A 150 2.38 11.32 -7.54
CA LEU A 150 2.90 12.54 -8.17
C LEU A 150 3.10 12.37 -9.68
N ALA A 151 3.42 11.16 -10.15
CA ALA A 151 3.59 10.88 -11.57
C ALA A 151 2.33 11.14 -12.41
N ASP A 152 1.14 10.98 -11.83
CA ASP A 152 -0.14 11.35 -12.46
C ASP A 152 -0.84 12.48 -11.71
N TRP A 153 -0.10 13.55 -11.43
CA TRP A 153 -0.62 14.71 -10.70
C TRP A 153 -1.91 15.27 -11.30
N LYS A 154 -1.97 15.34 -12.63
CA LYS A 154 -3.07 15.97 -13.36
C LYS A 154 -4.40 15.22 -13.20
N ASN A 155 -4.38 13.90 -13.19
CA ASN A 155 -5.58 13.06 -13.12
C ASN A 155 -5.83 12.47 -11.73
N GLY A 156 -4.76 12.30 -10.93
CA GLY A 156 -4.81 11.70 -9.61
C GLY A 156 -4.93 12.73 -8.50
N PHE A 157 -3.81 13.23 -8.06
CA PHE A 157 -3.65 14.00 -6.83
C PHE A 157 -4.13 15.45 -6.91
N GLY A 158 -3.94 16.11 -8.05
CA GLY A 158 -4.30 17.53 -8.21
C GLY A 158 -5.76 17.83 -7.88
N ASN A 159 -6.66 16.86 -8.11
CA ASN A 159 -8.08 17.00 -7.73
C ASN A 159 -8.36 16.60 -6.28
N ALA A 160 -7.64 15.63 -5.72
CA ALA A 160 -7.83 15.16 -4.34
C ALA A 160 -7.30 16.16 -3.31
N TYR A 161 -6.29 16.95 -3.67
CA TYR A 161 -5.64 17.93 -2.79
C TYR A 161 -6.00 19.39 -3.10
N LYS A 162 -7.02 19.63 -3.92
CA LYS A 162 -7.61 20.97 -4.05
C LYS A 162 -8.02 21.47 -2.68
N GLY A 163 -7.29 22.46 -2.15
CA GLY A 163 -7.53 23.06 -0.83
C GLY A 163 -6.55 22.60 0.26
N VAL A 164 -5.66 21.65 0.00
CA VAL A 164 -4.57 21.29 0.92
C VAL A 164 -3.31 22.10 0.61
N TYR A 165 -3.02 22.28 -0.68
CA TYR A 165 -1.90 23.10 -1.14
C TYR A 165 -2.37 24.50 -1.56
N THR A 166 -1.52 25.50 -1.34
CA THR A 166 -1.74 26.84 -1.87
C THR A 166 -1.72 26.83 -3.39
N VAL A 167 -2.36 27.81 -4.03
CA VAL A 167 -2.37 27.93 -5.50
C VAL A 167 -0.95 27.89 -6.08
N PRO A 168 0.06 28.64 -5.55
CA PRO A 168 1.43 28.55 -6.06
C PRO A 168 2.07 27.16 -5.92
N GLN A 169 1.76 26.40 -4.85
CA GLN A 169 2.26 25.04 -4.68
C GLN A 169 1.64 24.09 -5.70
N ASN A 170 0.35 24.21 -5.98
CA ASN A 170 -0.34 23.44 -7.01
C ASN A 170 0.21 23.73 -8.41
N GLU A 171 0.46 24.99 -8.73
CA GLU A 171 1.04 25.42 -10.02
C GLU A 171 2.46 24.87 -10.18
N TYR A 172 3.30 24.99 -9.15
CA TYR A 172 4.66 24.43 -9.14
C TYR A 172 4.66 22.92 -9.35
N LEU A 173 3.81 22.19 -8.65
CA LEU A 173 3.71 20.73 -8.77
C LEU A 173 3.18 20.33 -10.14
N ALA A 174 2.16 21.03 -10.66
CA ALA A 174 1.63 20.79 -11.99
C ALA A 174 2.68 21.05 -13.08
N GLU A 175 3.47 22.12 -12.96
CA GLU A 175 4.54 22.42 -13.91
C GLU A 175 5.67 21.39 -13.87
N LYS A 176 6.07 20.99 -12.65
CA LYS A 176 7.19 20.06 -12.44
C LYS A 176 6.88 18.64 -12.90
N TYR A 177 5.66 18.16 -12.66
CA TYR A 177 5.26 16.78 -12.89
C TYR A 177 4.34 16.56 -14.10
N ALA A 178 3.86 17.64 -14.76
CA ALA A 178 3.11 17.53 -15.99
C ALA A 178 3.98 17.25 -17.25
N ARG A 179 5.29 17.18 -17.10
CA ARG A 179 6.26 16.99 -18.19
C ARG A 179 6.83 15.57 -18.29
N VAL A 180 6.19 14.60 -17.68
CA VAL A 180 6.55 13.18 -17.88
C VAL A 180 5.60 12.65 -18.96
N ASP A 181 6.03 12.81 -20.23
CA ASP A 181 5.46 12.11 -21.38
C ASP A 181 5.96 10.67 -21.44
#